data_ab4be796630d45846e773b8c3e4eaed1
#
_entry.id   ab4be796630d45846e773b8c3e4eaed1
#
_cell.length_a   1.000
_cell.length_b   1.000
_cell.length_c   1.000
_cell.angle_alpha   90.00
_cell.angle_beta   90.00
_cell.angle_gamma   90.00
#
_symmetry.space_group_name_H-M   'P 1'
#
loop_
_entity.id
_entity.type
_entity.pdbx_description
1 polymer ?
#
loop_
_entity_poly.entity_id
_entity_poly.type
_entity_poly.pdbx_seq_one_letter_code
_entity_poly.pdbx_strand_id
1 'polypeptide(L)'
;MTLAVASNPHATNVPDSLIAAAGRLGVPVRPVDLPSLRTGIAPRGELSVADKAGPVAAGSLAPCLLFGFPAAAHALRVLTRTARAQNPLDSMLLADDTAAAAQRLAEAGVAQVRTEICPSDPGQVAAVAAEIGYPVVVKRTHGAQGRWVRRAAEPAALATALAELAAEGPGALIVQPEVVECAGTSVRAVLTGGRLLAVTERRAAPPEWRSNIAGGAAQRRVVLTGEESDLVHQAAAALGLGHAGVDLLRTREGPRVLEVNACPDFTSMQPYYPADLAAAVLRASL
;
A
#
# COMPACT_ATOMS: atom_id res chain seq x y z
N MET A 1 -25.17 4.73 -12.27
CA MET A 1 -24.52 4.10 -11.10
C MET A 1 -23.63 5.16 -10.48
N THR A 2 -23.73 5.40 -9.17
CA THR A 2 -22.93 6.42 -8.47
C THR A 2 -21.66 5.78 -7.95
N LEU A 3 -20.51 6.44 -8.16
CA LEU A 3 -19.20 6.04 -7.66
C LEU A 3 -18.93 6.73 -6.31
N ALA A 4 -18.63 5.98 -5.27
CA ALA A 4 -18.09 6.52 -4.04
C ALA A 4 -16.57 6.70 -4.18
N VAL A 5 -16.06 7.89 -3.87
CA VAL A 5 -14.64 8.20 -3.81
C VAL A 5 -14.30 8.66 -2.40
N ALA A 6 -13.61 7.82 -1.64
CA ALA A 6 -13.24 8.13 -0.27
C ALA A 6 -11.97 8.96 -0.21
N SER A 7 -12.01 10.09 0.49
CA SER A 7 -10.86 10.94 0.77
C SER A 7 -10.30 10.68 2.16
N ASN A 8 -8.98 10.58 2.24
CA ASN A 8 -8.21 10.38 3.45
C ASN A 8 -7.14 11.48 3.50
N PRO A 9 -7.01 12.27 4.59
CA PRO A 9 -5.99 13.32 4.69
C PRO A 9 -4.55 12.83 4.61
N HIS A 10 -4.32 11.51 4.77
CA HIS A 10 -3.01 10.89 4.56
C HIS A 10 -2.84 10.36 3.12
N ALA A 11 -3.90 10.39 2.29
CA ALA A 11 -3.78 10.03 0.88
C ALA A 11 -3.05 11.13 0.09
N THR A 12 -2.49 10.73 -1.02
CA THR A 12 -1.95 11.64 -2.04
C THR A 12 -3.11 12.26 -2.86
N ASN A 13 -2.81 12.82 -4.02
CA ASN A 13 -3.81 13.40 -4.94
C ASN A 13 -4.72 12.34 -5.62
N VAL A 14 -4.69 11.08 -5.16
CA VAL A 14 -5.48 9.99 -5.79
C VAL A 14 -6.98 10.28 -5.78
N PRO A 15 -7.63 10.66 -4.65
CA PRO A 15 -9.05 10.94 -4.64
C PRO A 15 -9.44 12.06 -5.61
N ASP A 16 -8.72 13.17 -5.62
CA ASP A 16 -9.02 14.32 -6.50
C ASP A 16 -8.85 13.96 -7.97
N SER A 17 -7.82 13.18 -8.31
CA SER A 17 -7.59 12.67 -9.66
C SER A 17 -8.72 11.76 -10.13
N LEU A 18 -9.25 10.89 -9.25
CA LEU A 18 -10.37 10.02 -9.55
C LEU A 18 -11.67 10.82 -9.73
N ILE A 19 -11.94 11.82 -8.89
CA ILE A 19 -13.09 12.72 -9.02
C ILE A 19 -13.04 13.47 -10.36
N ALA A 20 -11.87 14.05 -10.70
CA ALA A 20 -11.68 14.73 -11.96
C ALA A 20 -11.86 13.81 -13.16
N ALA A 21 -11.35 12.59 -13.11
CA ALA A 21 -11.53 11.59 -14.17
C ALA A 21 -12.99 11.14 -14.29
N ALA A 22 -13.71 10.99 -13.19
CA ALA A 22 -15.14 10.67 -13.21
C ALA A 22 -15.95 11.76 -13.90
N GLY A 23 -15.63 13.06 -13.63
CA GLY A 23 -16.24 14.19 -14.35
C GLY A 23 -16.03 14.11 -15.87
N ARG A 24 -14.80 13.78 -16.31
CA ARG A 24 -14.51 13.59 -17.75
C ARG A 24 -15.26 12.41 -18.38
N LEU A 25 -15.55 11.38 -17.59
CA LEU A 25 -16.27 10.18 -18.03
C LEU A 25 -17.80 10.28 -17.87
N GLY A 26 -18.32 11.39 -17.35
CA GLY A 26 -19.75 11.55 -17.07
C GLY A 26 -20.29 10.64 -15.97
N VAL A 27 -19.42 10.18 -15.06
CA VAL A 27 -19.79 9.29 -13.95
C VAL A 27 -20.17 10.11 -12.72
N PRO A 28 -21.38 9.98 -12.17
CA PRO A 28 -21.77 10.66 -10.95
C PRO A 28 -20.91 10.20 -9.76
N VAL A 29 -20.37 11.15 -9.00
CA VAL A 29 -19.52 10.88 -7.85
C VAL A 29 -20.22 11.28 -6.54
N ARG A 30 -20.11 10.44 -5.52
CA ARG A 30 -20.36 10.75 -4.12
C ARG A 30 -18.99 10.82 -3.40
N PRO A 31 -18.43 12.01 -3.17
CA PRO A 31 -17.27 12.14 -2.30
C PRO A 31 -17.60 11.64 -0.90
N VAL A 32 -16.69 10.87 -0.30
CA VAL A 32 -16.86 10.29 1.03
C VAL A 32 -15.73 10.77 1.92
N ASP A 33 -16.08 11.37 3.06
CA ASP A 33 -15.12 11.82 4.05
C ASP A 33 -14.79 10.67 5.01
N LEU A 34 -13.68 9.98 4.75
CA LEU A 34 -13.29 8.78 5.48
C LEU A 34 -13.16 9.01 7.00
N PRO A 35 -12.58 10.14 7.49
CA PRO A 35 -12.48 10.42 8.92
C PRO A 35 -13.83 10.47 9.67
N SER A 36 -14.88 10.91 9.00
CA SER A 36 -16.23 11.03 9.60
C SER A 36 -17.16 9.85 9.25
N LEU A 37 -16.66 8.83 8.54
CA LEU A 37 -17.46 7.72 8.09
C LEU A 37 -17.90 6.86 9.28
N ARG A 38 -19.20 6.63 9.41
CA ARG A 38 -19.82 5.87 10.49
C ARG A 38 -20.82 4.84 9.99
N THR A 39 -20.97 3.79 10.76
CA THR A 39 -21.99 2.75 10.57
C THR A 39 -23.12 2.93 11.57
N GLY A 40 -24.36 2.92 11.11
CA GLY A 40 -25.56 2.82 11.95
C GLY A 40 -26.10 1.40 11.94
N ILE A 41 -26.56 0.92 13.10
CA ILE A 41 -27.25 -0.34 13.26
C ILE A 41 -28.59 -0.02 13.92
N ALA A 42 -29.70 -0.20 13.20
CA ALA A 42 -31.03 0.02 13.72
C ALA A 42 -31.51 -1.16 14.61
N PRO A 43 -32.50 -0.98 15.49
CA PRO A 43 -32.96 -2.03 16.42
C PRO A 43 -33.40 -3.33 15.73
N ARG A 44 -33.83 -3.27 14.46
CA ARG A 44 -34.21 -4.44 13.67
C ARG A 44 -33.09 -5.00 12.81
N GLY A 45 -31.86 -4.48 12.95
CA GLY A 45 -30.65 -4.97 12.25
C GLY A 45 -30.39 -4.31 10.90
N GLU A 46 -31.16 -3.29 10.49
CA GLU A 46 -30.86 -2.55 9.27
C GLU A 46 -29.54 -1.78 9.43
N LEU A 47 -28.67 -1.93 8.43
CA LEU A 47 -27.37 -1.28 8.39
C LEU A 47 -27.42 -0.02 7.54
N SER A 48 -26.79 1.03 8.00
CA SER A 48 -26.62 2.28 7.26
C SER A 48 -25.21 2.80 7.36
N VAL A 49 -24.80 3.55 6.35
CA VAL A 49 -23.50 4.24 6.34
C VAL A 49 -23.74 5.73 6.08
N ALA A 50 -23.06 6.58 6.83
CA ALA A 50 -23.10 8.02 6.65
C ALA A 50 -21.72 8.64 6.96
N ASP A 51 -21.45 9.78 6.36
CA ASP A 51 -20.37 10.69 6.73
C ASP A 51 -20.95 12.05 7.18
N LYS A 52 -20.11 13.06 7.38
CA LYS A 52 -20.55 14.41 7.75
C LYS A 52 -21.49 15.07 6.74
N ALA A 53 -21.47 14.65 5.48
CA ALA A 53 -22.34 15.17 4.43
C ALA A 53 -23.66 14.39 4.29
N GLY A 54 -23.90 13.37 5.13
CA GLY A 54 -25.13 12.61 5.17
C GLY A 54 -24.96 11.14 4.72
N PRO A 55 -26.07 10.47 4.33
CA PRO A 55 -26.05 9.07 3.95
C PRO A 55 -25.11 8.79 2.78
N VAL A 56 -24.40 7.64 2.84
CA VAL A 56 -23.55 7.14 1.77
C VAL A 56 -24.16 5.90 1.16
N ALA A 57 -24.52 6.01 -0.12
CA ALA A 57 -24.94 4.90 -0.96
C ALA A 57 -24.22 4.98 -2.28
N ALA A 58 -23.70 3.86 -2.77
CA ALA A 58 -22.97 3.82 -4.03
C ALA A 58 -23.14 2.46 -4.72
N GLY A 59 -23.10 2.46 -6.05
CA GLY A 59 -23.04 1.23 -6.86
C GLY A 59 -21.62 0.72 -7.03
N SER A 60 -20.62 1.61 -6.89
CA SER A 60 -19.19 1.27 -6.96
C SER A 60 -18.38 2.07 -5.94
N LEU A 61 -17.30 1.49 -5.48
CA LEU A 61 -16.31 2.10 -4.61
C LEU A 61 -14.97 2.17 -5.33
N ALA A 62 -14.42 3.38 -5.45
CA ALA A 62 -13.07 3.58 -5.95
C ALA A 62 -12.03 3.06 -4.95
N PRO A 63 -10.81 2.68 -5.39
CA PRO A 63 -9.74 2.32 -4.48
C PRO A 63 -9.50 3.42 -3.45
N CYS A 64 -9.34 3.05 -2.19
CA CYS A 64 -9.14 3.99 -1.09
C CYS A 64 -8.10 3.50 -0.09
N LEU A 65 -7.41 4.44 0.55
CA LEU A 65 -6.42 4.19 1.59
C LEU A 65 -7.11 4.20 2.96
N LEU A 66 -7.00 3.09 3.71
CA LEU A 66 -7.60 2.95 5.06
C LEU A 66 -6.67 3.40 6.18
N PHE A 67 -5.39 3.55 5.91
CA PHE A 67 -4.39 3.92 6.91
C PHE A 67 -4.81 5.13 7.75
N GLY A 68 -4.71 4.98 9.06
CA GLY A 68 -5.08 6.02 10.03
C GLY A 68 -6.57 6.05 10.42
N PHE A 69 -7.44 5.30 9.72
CA PHE A 69 -8.90 5.30 9.98
C PHE A 69 -9.48 3.88 10.08
N PRO A 70 -9.06 3.07 11.07
CA PRO A 70 -9.52 1.69 11.19
C PRO A 70 -11.04 1.60 11.40
N ALA A 71 -11.67 2.60 12.02
CA ALA A 71 -13.13 2.64 12.18
C ALA A 71 -13.88 2.69 10.84
N ALA A 72 -13.30 3.27 9.81
CA ALA A 72 -13.89 3.32 8.48
C ALA A 72 -14.05 1.92 7.85
N ALA A 73 -13.23 0.94 8.25
CA ALA A 73 -13.36 -0.43 7.78
C ALA A 73 -14.75 -1.04 8.07
N HIS A 74 -15.36 -0.69 9.22
CA HIS A 74 -16.72 -1.16 9.55
C HIS A 74 -17.76 -0.61 8.56
N ALA A 75 -17.66 0.66 8.20
CA ALA A 75 -18.56 1.28 7.24
C ALA A 75 -18.32 0.77 5.81
N LEU A 76 -17.06 0.59 5.41
CA LEU A 76 -16.73 0.00 4.11
C LEU A 76 -17.21 -1.44 4.01
N ARG A 77 -17.19 -2.22 5.11
CA ARG A 77 -17.74 -3.57 5.13
C ARG A 77 -19.25 -3.59 4.82
N VAL A 78 -19.98 -2.55 5.22
CA VAL A 78 -21.39 -2.39 4.85
C VAL A 78 -21.54 -1.98 3.39
N LEU A 79 -20.79 -0.99 2.94
CA LEU A 79 -20.84 -0.49 1.55
C LEU A 79 -20.46 -1.57 0.52
N THR A 80 -19.41 -2.33 0.77
CA THR A 80 -18.94 -3.36 -0.16
C THR A 80 -19.85 -4.60 -0.26
N ARG A 81 -20.90 -4.69 0.56
CA ARG A 81 -21.93 -5.73 0.38
C ARG A 81 -22.78 -5.52 -0.88
N THR A 82 -22.92 -4.28 -1.32
CA THR A 82 -23.76 -3.91 -2.47
C THR A 82 -23.02 -3.14 -3.54
N ALA A 83 -21.96 -2.41 -3.19
CA ALA A 83 -21.12 -1.68 -4.12
C ALA A 83 -20.03 -2.58 -4.70
N ARG A 84 -19.79 -2.46 -6.01
CA ARG A 84 -18.62 -3.09 -6.65
C ARG A 84 -17.34 -2.41 -6.16
N ALA A 85 -16.31 -3.17 -5.89
CA ALA A 85 -14.98 -2.67 -5.58
C ALA A 85 -13.93 -3.56 -6.27
N GLN A 86 -12.84 -2.96 -6.75
CA GLN A 86 -11.73 -3.74 -7.32
C GLN A 86 -11.04 -4.58 -6.25
N ASN A 87 -10.95 -4.03 -5.03
CA ASN A 87 -10.32 -4.70 -3.90
C ASN A 87 -11.40 -5.06 -2.88
N PRO A 88 -11.56 -6.34 -2.54
CA PRO A 88 -12.31 -6.75 -1.37
C PRO A 88 -11.74 -6.11 -0.11
N LEU A 89 -12.59 -5.74 0.84
CA LEU A 89 -12.14 -5.09 2.08
C LEU A 89 -11.11 -5.94 2.84
N ASP A 90 -11.33 -7.25 2.93
CA ASP A 90 -10.42 -8.14 3.66
C ASP A 90 -9.03 -8.21 2.97
N SER A 91 -8.97 -8.13 1.63
CA SER A 91 -7.72 -7.98 0.88
C SER A 91 -7.03 -6.64 1.15
N MET A 92 -7.81 -5.56 1.28
CA MET A 92 -7.25 -4.25 1.63
C MET A 92 -6.64 -4.23 3.04
N LEU A 93 -7.35 -4.81 4.02
CA LEU A 93 -6.89 -4.92 5.40
C LEU A 93 -5.66 -5.83 5.51
N LEU A 94 -5.63 -6.93 4.73
CA LEU A 94 -4.48 -7.82 4.65
C LEU A 94 -3.24 -7.08 4.10
N ALA A 95 -3.39 -6.28 3.07
CA ALA A 95 -2.29 -5.52 2.47
C ALA A 95 -1.84 -4.34 3.35
N ASP A 96 -2.71 -3.78 4.20
CA ASP A 96 -2.38 -2.70 5.13
C ASP A 96 -1.51 -3.19 6.31
N ASP A 97 -1.57 -4.49 6.63
CA ASP A 97 -0.66 -5.15 7.56
C ASP A 97 0.50 -5.81 6.79
N THR A 98 1.65 -5.15 6.75
CA THR A 98 2.83 -5.63 6.02
C THR A 98 3.30 -7.02 6.49
N ALA A 99 3.12 -7.37 7.76
CA ALA A 99 3.49 -8.69 8.27
C ALA A 99 2.55 -9.77 7.75
N ALA A 100 1.23 -9.53 7.82
CA ALA A 100 0.23 -10.45 7.27
C ALA A 100 0.37 -10.60 5.74
N ALA A 101 0.64 -9.50 5.04
CA ALA A 101 0.92 -9.52 3.60
C ALA A 101 2.15 -10.39 3.29
N ALA A 102 3.26 -10.21 4.04
CA ALA A 102 4.48 -11.00 3.83
C ALA A 102 4.25 -12.50 4.09
N GLN A 103 3.49 -12.87 5.12
CA GLN A 103 3.10 -14.26 5.39
C GLN A 103 2.28 -14.83 4.22
N ARG A 104 1.29 -14.08 3.74
CA ARG A 104 0.43 -14.52 2.63
C ARG A 104 1.20 -14.67 1.33
N LEU A 105 2.17 -13.79 1.05
CA LEU A 105 3.07 -13.91 -0.09
C LEU A 105 3.94 -15.17 0.02
N ALA A 106 4.46 -15.48 1.21
CA ALA A 106 5.25 -16.69 1.45
C ALA A 106 4.43 -17.98 1.24
N GLU A 107 3.18 -18.03 1.77
CA GLU A 107 2.25 -19.14 1.56
C GLU A 107 1.95 -19.38 0.08
N ALA A 108 1.93 -18.31 -0.72
CA ALA A 108 1.73 -18.38 -2.16
C ALA A 108 3.02 -18.65 -2.96
N GLY A 109 4.16 -18.82 -2.31
CA GLY A 109 5.45 -19.05 -2.96
C GLY A 109 6.01 -17.84 -3.71
N VAL A 110 5.55 -16.63 -3.38
CA VAL A 110 5.99 -15.38 -4.03
C VAL A 110 7.39 -15.02 -3.52
N ALA A 111 8.32 -14.83 -4.45
CA ALA A 111 9.69 -14.41 -4.12
C ALA A 111 9.69 -12.98 -3.52
N GLN A 112 10.15 -12.84 -2.29
CA GLN A 112 10.17 -11.59 -1.55
C GLN A 112 11.49 -11.42 -0.77
N VAL A 113 11.72 -10.23 -0.23
CA VAL A 113 12.84 -9.98 0.67
C VAL A 113 12.67 -10.82 1.94
N ARG A 114 13.77 -11.44 2.41
CA ARG A 114 13.76 -12.16 3.71
C ARG A 114 13.14 -11.27 4.77
N THR A 115 12.18 -11.79 5.49
CA THR A 115 11.37 -11.03 6.44
C THR A 115 11.22 -11.82 7.74
N GLU A 116 11.65 -11.23 8.84
CA GLU A 116 11.41 -11.75 10.18
C GLU A 116 10.39 -10.84 10.88
N ILE A 117 9.40 -11.43 11.52
CA ILE A 117 8.35 -10.73 12.25
C ILE A 117 8.52 -11.09 13.72
N CYS A 118 8.74 -10.09 14.56
CA CYS A 118 8.99 -10.30 15.97
C CYS A 118 8.25 -9.28 16.86
N PRO A 119 8.02 -9.61 18.14
CA PRO A 119 7.58 -8.63 19.12
C PRO A 119 8.55 -7.45 19.18
N SER A 120 8.07 -6.30 19.64
CA SER A 120 8.91 -5.09 19.81
C SER A 120 9.84 -5.16 21.04
N ASP A 121 10.22 -6.37 21.46
CA ASP A 121 11.23 -6.58 22.50
C ASP A 121 12.63 -6.32 21.93
N PRO A 122 13.39 -5.34 22.49
CA PRO A 122 14.69 -4.96 21.94
C PRO A 122 15.70 -6.10 21.90
N GLY A 123 15.67 -7.00 22.89
CA GLY A 123 16.59 -8.13 22.96
C GLY A 123 16.33 -9.16 21.85
N GLN A 124 15.06 -9.47 21.60
CA GLN A 124 14.67 -10.37 20.51
C GLN A 124 14.99 -9.77 19.14
N VAL A 125 14.68 -8.48 18.94
CA VAL A 125 14.98 -7.80 17.66
C VAL A 125 16.49 -7.75 17.42
N ALA A 126 17.30 -7.49 18.44
CA ALA A 126 18.76 -7.50 18.32
C ALA A 126 19.31 -8.89 17.98
N ALA A 127 18.77 -9.96 18.57
CA ALA A 127 19.15 -11.34 18.24
C ALA A 127 18.82 -11.67 16.77
N VAL A 128 17.62 -11.35 16.32
CA VAL A 128 17.19 -11.53 14.91
C VAL A 128 18.06 -10.72 13.95
N ALA A 129 18.37 -9.46 14.28
CA ALA A 129 19.24 -8.62 13.44
C ALA A 129 20.67 -9.17 13.35
N ALA A 130 21.20 -9.75 14.45
CA ALA A 130 22.51 -10.40 14.45
C ALA A 130 22.52 -11.67 13.59
N GLU A 131 21.43 -12.44 13.60
CA GLU A 131 21.27 -13.64 12.75
C GLU A 131 21.17 -13.28 11.26
N ILE A 132 20.41 -12.21 10.92
CA ILE A 132 20.30 -11.72 9.55
C ILE A 132 21.64 -11.16 9.05
N GLY A 133 22.37 -10.48 9.91
CA GLY A 133 23.57 -9.71 9.58
C GLY A 133 23.27 -8.27 9.18
N TYR A 134 24.11 -7.34 9.65
CA TYR A 134 23.97 -5.91 9.33
C TYR A 134 24.50 -5.58 7.94
N PRO A 135 23.96 -4.54 7.26
CA PRO A 135 22.90 -3.65 7.74
C PRO A 135 21.50 -4.26 7.63
N VAL A 136 20.62 -3.86 8.58
CA VAL A 136 19.20 -4.28 8.58
C VAL A 136 18.27 -3.07 8.46
N VAL A 137 17.05 -3.34 7.99
CA VAL A 137 15.92 -2.42 7.99
C VAL A 137 14.89 -2.93 8.99
N VAL A 138 14.48 -2.06 9.92
CA VAL A 138 13.43 -2.35 10.90
C VAL A 138 12.25 -1.44 10.63
N LYS A 139 11.05 -2.00 10.62
CA LYS A 139 9.81 -1.25 10.36
C LYS A 139 8.63 -1.78 11.16
N ARG A 140 7.62 -0.94 11.37
CA ARG A 140 6.35 -1.37 11.94
C ARG A 140 5.55 -2.17 10.92
N THR A 141 4.63 -3.01 11.40
CA THR A 141 3.75 -3.81 10.54
C THR A 141 2.72 -2.96 9.78
N HIS A 142 2.35 -1.82 10.34
CA HIS A 142 1.46 -0.85 9.71
C HIS A 142 2.20 0.47 9.51
N GLY A 143 2.03 1.09 8.36
CA GLY A 143 2.65 2.37 8.06
C GLY A 143 2.49 2.77 6.61
N ALA A 144 2.76 4.04 6.34
CA ALA A 144 2.74 4.59 5.00
C ALA A 144 3.93 5.52 4.77
N GLN A 145 4.32 5.68 3.51
CA GLN A 145 5.32 6.65 3.06
C GLN A 145 6.70 6.51 3.72
N GLY A 146 7.06 5.33 4.24
CA GLY A 146 8.33 5.08 4.92
C GLY A 146 8.49 5.74 6.29
N ARG A 147 7.41 6.25 6.88
CA ARG A 147 7.44 7.02 8.14
C ARG A 147 8.06 6.24 9.31
N TRP A 148 7.75 4.95 9.42
CA TRP A 148 8.23 4.08 10.51
C TRP A 148 9.18 3.00 10.00
N VAL A 149 10.07 3.40 9.09
CA VAL A 149 11.11 2.56 8.53
C VAL A 149 12.46 3.12 8.96
N ARG A 150 13.29 2.30 9.58
CA ARG A 150 14.61 2.68 10.09
C ARG A 150 15.67 1.73 9.54
N ARG A 151 16.83 2.27 9.21
CA ARG A 151 18.01 1.53 8.83
C ARG A 151 18.96 1.46 10.02
N ALA A 152 19.53 0.30 10.26
CA ALA A 152 20.59 0.11 11.25
C ALA A 152 21.79 -0.56 10.58
N ALA A 153 22.91 0.15 10.53
CA ALA A 153 24.15 -0.36 9.96
C ALA A 153 24.94 -1.24 10.95
N GLU A 154 24.61 -1.12 12.24
CA GLU A 154 25.30 -1.78 13.33
C GLU A 154 24.40 -1.85 14.57
N PRO A 155 24.76 -2.62 15.64
CA PRO A 155 23.93 -2.78 16.84
C PRO A 155 23.57 -1.47 17.55
N ALA A 156 24.49 -0.49 17.61
CA ALA A 156 24.23 0.80 18.25
C ALA A 156 23.14 1.60 17.50
N ALA A 157 23.19 1.59 16.17
CA ALA A 157 22.17 2.21 15.33
C ALA A 157 20.82 1.50 15.47
N LEU A 158 20.81 0.17 15.67
CA LEU A 158 19.59 -0.58 15.91
C LEU A 158 18.94 -0.17 17.24
N ALA A 159 19.70 0.00 18.31
CA ALA A 159 19.17 0.43 19.60
C ALA A 159 18.47 1.80 19.50
N THR A 160 19.07 2.75 18.77
CA THR A 160 18.47 4.05 18.51
C THR A 160 17.17 3.92 17.69
N ALA A 161 17.19 3.12 16.64
CA ALA A 161 16.01 2.87 15.78
C ALA A 161 14.85 2.27 16.58
N LEU A 162 15.14 1.32 17.48
CA LEU A 162 14.12 0.68 18.33
C LEU A 162 13.52 1.66 19.34
N ALA A 163 14.32 2.56 19.94
CA ALA A 163 13.82 3.59 20.84
C ALA A 163 12.85 4.56 20.10
N GLU A 164 13.18 4.95 18.87
CA GLU A 164 12.31 5.79 18.05
C GLU A 164 10.98 5.08 17.67
N LEU A 165 11.06 3.80 17.29
CA LEU A 165 9.87 3.03 16.94
C LEU A 165 8.98 2.72 18.15
N ALA A 166 9.57 2.53 19.33
CA ALA A 166 8.85 2.31 20.58
C ALA A 166 8.03 3.54 21.03
N ALA A 167 8.49 4.75 20.71
CA ALA A 167 7.75 5.98 20.99
C ALA A 167 6.38 6.06 20.30
N GLU A 168 6.20 5.29 19.20
CA GLU A 168 4.94 5.20 18.44
C GLU A 168 3.94 4.17 19.04
N GLY A 169 4.28 3.58 20.20
CA GLY A 169 3.45 2.62 20.92
C GLY A 169 3.83 1.15 20.65
N PRO A 170 3.18 0.20 21.36
CA PRO A 170 3.46 -1.23 21.24
C PRO A 170 3.05 -1.77 19.86
N GLY A 171 3.62 -2.91 19.46
CA GLY A 171 3.27 -3.62 18.24
C GLY A 171 4.38 -4.55 17.78
N ALA A 172 4.11 -5.35 16.77
CA ALA A 172 5.14 -6.16 16.14
C ALA A 172 6.02 -5.32 15.22
N LEU A 173 7.25 -5.78 15.05
CA LEU A 173 8.24 -5.21 14.15
C LEU A 173 8.60 -6.22 13.05
N ILE A 174 8.96 -5.70 11.92
CA ILE A 174 9.53 -6.43 10.79
C ILE A 174 11.01 -6.10 10.74
N VAL A 175 11.86 -7.13 10.64
CA VAL A 175 13.31 -7.01 10.45
C VAL A 175 13.66 -7.65 9.10
N GLN A 176 14.35 -6.91 8.25
CA GLN A 176 14.77 -7.35 6.92
C GLN A 176 16.25 -7.03 6.71
N PRO A 177 17.01 -7.85 5.96
CA PRO A 177 18.31 -7.40 5.47
C PRO A 177 18.14 -6.16 4.59
N GLU A 178 19.05 -5.21 4.69
CA GLU A 178 19.16 -4.20 3.64
C GLU A 178 19.73 -4.86 2.37
N VAL A 179 19.00 -4.77 1.27
CA VAL A 179 19.49 -5.23 -0.03
C VAL A 179 20.39 -4.14 -0.61
N VAL A 180 21.66 -4.16 -0.21
CA VAL A 180 22.62 -3.06 -0.44
C VAL A 180 22.79 -2.72 -1.93
N GLU A 181 22.77 -3.72 -2.82
CA GLU A 181 22.86 -3.49 -4.26
C GLU A 181 21.64 -2.76 -4.85
N CYS A 182 20.53 -2.71 -4.11
CA CYS A 182 19.32 -1.98 -4.49
C CYS A 182 19.12 -0.70 -3.68
N ALA A 183 20.09 -0.31 -2.84
CA ALA A 183 19.94 0.84 -1.96
C ALA A 183 19.49 2.10 -2.72
N GLY A 184 18.41 2.72 -2.24
CA GLY A 184 17.81 3.90 -2.85
C GLY A 184 17.08 3.65 -4.18
N THR A 185 16.94 2.39 -4.62
CA THR A 185 16.28 2.08 -5.91
C THR A 185 15.21 1.01 -5.73
N SER A 186 14.03 1.22 -6.30
CA SER A 186 12.98 0.22 -6.41
C SER A 186 12.18 0.40 -7.71
N VAL A 187 11.45 -0.63 -8.11
CA VAL A 187 10.49 -0.54 -9.21
C VAL A 187 9.09 -0.62 -8.63
N ARG A 188 8.25 0.40 -8.89
CA ARG A 188 6.81 0.37 -8.61
C ARG A 188 6.06 -0.04 -9.86
N ALA A 189 5.34 -1.16 -9.77
CA ALA A 189 4.36 -1.57 -10.75
C ALA A 189 2.94 -1.35 -10.19
N VAL A 190 2.07 -0.73 -10.97
CA VAL A 190 0.65 -0.55 -10.61
C VAL A 190 -0.21 -1.39 -11.52
N LEU A 191 -1.08 -2.22 -10.92
CA LEU A 191 -2.11 -2.98 -11.61
C LEU A 191 -3.48 -2.35 -11.35
N THR A 192 -4.39 -2.52 -12.32
CA THR A 192 -5.81 -2.22 -12.15
C THR A 192 -6.64 -3.16 -13.02
N GLY A 193 -7.74 -3.69 -12.48
CA GLY A 193 -8.51 -4.75 -13.14
C GLY A 193 -7.67 -5.98 -13.49
N GLY A 194 -6.68 -6.30 -12.65
CA GLY A 194 -5.74 -7.41 -12.88
C GLY A 194 -4.74 -7.20 -14.02
N ARG A 195 -4.63 -5.99 -14.59
CA ARG A 195 -3.74 -5.65 -15.71
C ARG A 195 -2.71 -4.61 -15.31
N LEU A 196 -1.50 -4.73 -15.85
CA LEU A 196 -0.45 -3.75 -15.64
C LEU A 196 -0.85 -2.39 -16.23
N LEU A 197 -0.91 -1.37 -15.38
CA LEU A 197 -1.31 -0.02 -15.71
C LEU A 197 -0.10 0.88 -15.96
N ALA A 198 0.85 0.90 -15.01
CA ALA A 198 2.01 1.77 -15.05
C ALA A 198 3.18 1.16 -14.30
N VAL A 199 4.41 1.44 -14.76
CA VAL A 199 5.64 0.98 -14.11
C VAL A 199 6.67 2.12 -14.11
N THR A 200 7.24 2.41 -12.95
CA THR A 200 8.35 3.35 -12.83
C THR A 200 9.45 2.79 -11.95
N GLU A 201 10.68 3.06 -12.31
CA GLU A 201 11.80 2.95 -11.39
C GLU A 201 11.87 4.23 -10.56
N ARG A 202 12.05 4.07 -9.26
CA ARG A 202 12.22 5.13 -8.28
C ARG A 202 13.64 5.14 -7.79
N ARG A 203 14.26 6.31 -7.72
CA ARG A 203 15.62 6.48 -7.26
C ARG A 203 15.72 7.63 -6.28
N ALA A 204 16.12 7.33 -5.05
CA ALA A 204 16.43 8.33 -4.04
C ALA A 204 17.67 9.12 -4.42
N ALA A 205 17.70 10.38 -4.02
CA ALA A 205 18.92 11.19 -4.06
C ALA A 205 19.66 11.08 -2.72
N PRO A 206 20.99 10.88 -2.71
CA PRO A 206 21.76 10.88 -1.46
C PRO A 206 21.51 12.17 -0.65
N PRO A 207 21.46 12.11 0.69
CA PRO A 207 21.73 10.96 1.55
C PRO A 207 20.52 10.02 1.78
N GLU A 208 19.38 10.27 1.14
CA GLU A 208 18.19 9.40 1.32
C GLU A 208 18.45 8.02 0.67
N TRP A 209 18.11 6.97 1.39
CA TRP A 209 18.27 5.57 0.99
C TRP A 209 16.92 4.91 0.66
N ARG A 210 15.81 5.53 1.06
CA ARG A 210 14.44 5.05 0.74
C ARG A 210 13.99 5.62 -0.58
N SER A 211 13.55 4.78 -1.49
CA SER A 211 13.06 5.17 -2.82
C SER A 211 11.62 5.72 -2.82
N ASN A 212 11.15 6.23 -1.68
CA ASN A 212 9.79 6.77 -1.55
C ASN A 212 9.65 8.13 -2.22
N ILE A 213 8.55 8.33 -2.95
CA ILE A 213 8.24 9.62 -3.61
C ILE A 213 8.09 10.76 -2.59
N ALA A 214 7.48 10.48 -1.43
CA ALA A 214 7.38 11.46 -0.35
C ALA A 214 8.75 11.94 0.16
N GLY A 215 9.81 11.16 -0.01
CA GLY A 215 11.21 11.53 0.26
C GLY A 215 11.92 12.20 -0.91
N GLY A 216 11.22 12.54 -2.00
CA GLY A 216 11.80 13.23 -3.16
C GLY A 216 12.50 12.31 -4.16
N ALA A 217 12.22 11.01 -4.15
CA ALA A 217 12.81 10.11 -5.14
C ALA A 217 12.41 10.48 -6.57
N ALA A 218 13.39 10.51 -7.46
CA ALA A 218 13.15 10.68 -8.89
C ALA A 218 12.47 9.43 -9.48
N GLN A 219 11.67 9.63 -10.50
CA GLN A 219 11.01 8.54 -11.23
C GLN A 219 11.39 8.55 -12.71
N ARG A 220 11.44 7.37 -13.31
CA ARG A 220 11.47 7.19 -14.75
C ARG A 220 10.61 5.99 -15.16
N ARG A 221 9.96 6.07 -16.31
CA ARG A 221 9.25 4.93 -16.89
C ARG A 221 10.24 3.82 -17.24
N VAL A 222 9.87 2.59 -16.90
CA VAL A 222 10.64 1.37 -17.25
C VAL A 222 9.68 0.27 -17.73
N VAL A 223 10.26 -0.78 -18.31
CA VAL A 223 9.54 -1.99 -18.71
C VAL A 223 9.96 -3.11 -17.77
N LEU A 224 8.99 -3.95 -17.38
CA LEU A 224 9.27 -5.17 -16.63
C LEU A 224 9.78 -6.26 -17.56
N THR A 225 10.66 -7.11 -17.06
CA THR A 225 10.96 -8.41 -17.68
C THR A 225 9.74 -9.34 -17.54
N GLY A 226 9.74 -10.48 -18.22
CA GLY A 226 8.70 -11.50 -18.05
C GLY A 226 8.61 -11.97 -16.61
N GLU A 227 9.75 -12.31 -15.99
CA GLU A 227 9.84 -12.74 -14.59
C GLU A 227 9.31 -11.69 -13.61
N GLU A 228 9.66 -10.40 -13.80
CA GLU A 228 9.14 -9.30 -12.98
C GLU A 228 7.62 -9.13 -13.15
N SER A 229 7.12 -9.24 -14.37
CA SER A 229 5.69 -9.16 -14.66
C SER A 229 4.92 -10.29 -13.98
N ASP A 230 5.42 -11.52 -14.09
CA ASP A 230 4.80 -12.69 -13.45
C ASP A 230 4.79 -12.53 -11.93
N LEU A 231 5.90 -12.09 -11.34
CA LEU A 231 6.02 -11.85 -9.91
C LEU A 231 5.03 -10.78 -9.41
N VAL A 232 4.86 -9.69 -10.17
CA VAL A 232 3.89 -8.61 -9.87
C VAL A 232 2.46 -9.14 -9.85
N HIS A 233 2.08 -9.94 -10.86
CA HIS A 233 0.74 -10.52 -10.92
C HIS A 233 0.52 -11.57 -9.83
N GLN A 234 1.51 -12.42 -9.54
CA GLN A 234 1.44 -13.39 -8.45
C GLN A 234 1.27 -12.70 -7.10
N ALA A 235 2.02 -11.63 -6.83
CA ALA A 235 1.92 -10.89 -5.58
C ALA A 235 0.54 -10.23 -5.38
N ALA A 236 0.00 -9.59 -6.40
CA ALA A 236 -1.34 -9.01 -6.34
C ALA A 236 -2.43 -10.08 -6.16
N ALA A 237 -2.33 -11.20 -6.88
CA ALA A 237 -3.26 -12.33 -6.80
C ALA A 237 -3.21 -13.02 -5.42
N ALA A 238 -2.02 -13.20 -4.83
CA ALA A 238 -1.86 -13.78 -3.51
C ALA A 238 -2.62 -13.00 -2.42
N LEU A 239 -2.70 -11.67 -2.54
CA LEU A 239 -3.46 -10.81 -1.63
C LEU A 239 -4.91 -10.56 -2.08
N GLY A 240 -5.33 -11.12 -3.23
CA GLY A 240 -6.68 -10.93 -3.76
C GLY A 240 -6.98 -9.49 -4.22
N LEU A 241 -5.97 -8.77 -4.72
CA LEU A 241 -6.08 -7.37 -5.12
C LEU A 241 -6.27 -7.23 -6.63
N GLY A 242 -7.36 -6.60 -7.04
CA GLY A 242 -7.60 -6.19 -8.43
C GLY A 242 -6.95 -4.85 -8.79
N HIS A 243 -6.71 -4.00 -7.77
CA HIS A 243 -5.92 -2.77 -7.88
C HIS A 243 -4.80 -2.82 -6.86
N ALA A 244 -3.56 -2.77 -7.31
CA ALA A 244 -2.40 -2.95 -6.43
C ALA A 244 -1.18 -2.16 -6.94
N GLY A 245 -0.35 -1.73 -6.00
CA GLY A 245 1.00 -1.27 -6.27
C GLY A 245 2.00 -2.25 -5.69
N VAL A 246 2.80 -2.88 -6.53
CA VAL A 246 3.84 -3.81 -6.10
C VAL A 246 5.20 -3.12 -6.23
N ASP A 247 5.94 -3.06 -5.15
CA ASP A 247 7.32 -2.60 -5.13
C ASP A 247 8.27 -3.79 -5.24
N LEU A 248 9.16 -3.73 -6.23
CA LEU A 248 10.18 -4.74 -6.51
C LEU A 248 11.58 -4.20 -6.28
N LEU A 249 12.45 -5.08 -5.79
CA LEU A 249 13.90 -4.92 -5.86
C LEU A 249 14.48 -5.83 -6.94
N ARG A 250 15.38 -5.28 -7.77
CA ARG A 250 16.13 -6.00 -8.81
C ARG A 250 17.43 -6.51 -8.21
N THR A 251 17.37 -7.65 -7.51
CA THR A 251 18.55 -8.23 -6.87
C THR A 251 19.37 -9.07 -7.84
N ARG A 252 20.60 -9.41 -7.47
CA ARG A 252 21.48 -10.30 -8.25
C ARG A 252 20.91 -11.72 -8.38
N GLU A 253 20.06 -12.14 -7.45
CA GLU A 253 19.42 -13.45 -7.44
C GLU A 253 18.03 -13.45 -8.12
N GLY A 254 17.68 -12.38 -8.83
CA GLY A 254 16.38 -12.16 -9.44
C GLY A 254 15.50 -11.16 -8.69
N PRO A 255 14.32 -10.84 -9.21
CA PRO A 255 13.44 -9.86 -8.59
C PRO A 255 12.87 -10.38 -7.27
N ARG A 256 12.67 -9.45 -6.32
CA ARG A 256 12.04 -9.73 -5.02
C ARG A 256 10.97 -8.69 -4.74
N VAL A 257 9.80 -9.14 -4.25
CA VAL A 257 8.76 -8.22 -3.74
C VAL A 257 9.27 -7.60 -2.44
N LEU A 258 9.19 -6.26 -2.36
CA LEU A 258 9.47 -5.49 -1.16
C LEU A 258 8.20 -5.25 -0.34
N GLU A 259 7.14 -4.81 -1.04
CA GLU A 259 5.81 -4.58 -0.45
C GLU A 259 4.71 -4.57 -1.52
N VAL A 260 3.45 -4.75 -1.06
CA VAL A 260 2.26 -4.62 -1.89
C VAL A 260 1.28 -3.65 -1.24
N ASN A 261 0.79 -2.69 -2.01
CA ASN A 261 -0.12 -1.63 -1.55
C ASN A 261 -1.49 -1.78 -2.22
N ALA A 262 -2.57 -1.79 -1.45
CA ALA A 262 -3.94 -1.89 -1.97
C ALA A 262 -4.47 -0.57 -2.58
N CYS A 263 -3.85 0.56 -2.27
CA CYS A 263 -4.19 1.87 -2.84
C CYS A 263 -2.91 2.63 -3.20
N PRO A 264 -2.23 2.25 -4.29
CA PRO A 264 -1.00 2.88 -4.72
C PRO A 264 -1.24 4.31 -5.21
N ASP A 265 -0.27 5.20 -4.94
CA ASP A 265 -0.21 6.47 -5.65
C ASP A 265 0.25 6.23 -7.09
N PHE A 266 -0.68 6.37 -8.02
CA PHE A 266 -0.41 6.37 -9.46
C PHE A 266 -0.34 7.79 -10.04
N THR A 267 -0.72 8.81 -9.27
CA THR A 267 -0.77 10.19 -9.77
C THR A 267 0.61 10.75 -10.03
N SER A 268 1.59 10.38 -9.21
CA SER A 268 3.00 10.70 -9.41
C SER A 268 3.59 10.07 -10.68
N MET A 269 2.95 9.03 -11.22
CA MET A 269 3.37 8.36 -12.45
C MET A 269 2.73 8.98 -13.71
N GLN A 270 1.63 9.74 -13.57
CA GLN A 270 0.89 10.33 -14.69
C GLN A 270 1.76 11.11 -15.69
N PRO A 271 2.78 11.91 -15.25
CA PRO A 271 3.63 12.65 -16.20
C PRO A 271 4.43 11.78 -17.17
N TYR A 272 4.63 10.51 -16.85
CA TYR A 272 5.40 9.56 -17.66
C TYR A 272 4.53 8.74 -18.62
N TYR A 273 3.18 8.93 -18.59
CA TYR A 273 2.23 8.17 -19.37
C TYR A 273 1.28 9.09 -20.13
N PRO A 274 1.13 8.89 -21.47
CA PRO A 274 0.19 9.69 -22.27
C PRO A 274 -1.27 9.32 -21.99
N ALA A 275 -1.52 8.09 -21.49
CA ALA A 275 -2.86 7.65 -21.14
C ALA A 275 -3.30 8.25 -19.80
N ASP A 276 -4.60 8.53 -19.67
CA ASP A 276 -5.21 8.96 -18.41
C ASP A 276 -5.29 7.77 -17.43
N LEU A 277 -4.35 7.69 -16.50
CA LEU A 277 -4.25 6.60 -15.53
C LEU A 277 -5.47 6.58 -14.60
N ALA A 278 -5.96 7.74 -14.15
CA ALA A 278 -7.12 7.83 -13.30
C ALA A 278 -8.39 7.32 -14.01
N ALA A 279 -8.57 7.67 -15.28
CA ALA A 279 -9.68 7.13 -16.07
C ALA A 279 -9.58 5.61 -16.26
N ALA A 280 -8.38 5.05 -16.40
CA ALA A 280 -8.19 3.61 -16.50
C ALA A 280 -8.55 2.90 -15.18
N VAL A 281 -8.14 3.44 -14.02
CA VAL A 281 -8.52 2.93 -12.71
C VAL A 281 -10.04 2.96 -12.53
N LEU A 282 -10.70 4.06 -12.91
CA LEU A 282 -12.16 4.17 -12.79
C LEU A 282 -12.90 3.18 -13.67
N ARG A 283 -12.51 3.02 -14.94
CA ARG A 283 -13.16 2.04 -15.84
C ARG A 283 -13.11 0.62 -15.30
N ALA A 284 -12.05 0.27 -14.58
CA ALA A 284 -11.95 -1.03 -13.95
C ALA A 284 -12.79 -1.13 -12.64
N SER A 285 -13.19 0.00 -12.04
CA SER A 285 -14.03 0.06 -10.84
C SER A 285 -15.54 0.07 -11.16
N LEU A 286 -15.91 0.42 -12.37
CA LEU A 286 -17.30 0.52 -12.86
C LEU A 286 -17.79 -0.82 -13.44
#